data_910569026952c474982b195c89286bba
#
_entry.id   910569026952c474982b195c89286bba
#
_cell.length_a   1.000
_cell.length_b   1.000
_cell.length_c   1.000
_cell.angle_alpha   90.00
_cell.angle_beta   90.00
_cell.angle_gamma   90.00
#
_symmetry.space_group_name_H-M   'P 1'
#
loop_
_entity.id
_entity.type
_entity.pdbx_description
1 polymer ?
#
loop_
_entity_poly.entity_id
_entity_poly.type
_entity_poly.pdbx_seq_one_letter_code
_entity_poly.pdbx_strand_id
1 'polypeptide(L)'
;METNDFIEEKFHILFIHPARGSYRERIINKWLLLENEDLEEDTPAFDAKRREKYAQVQTVMKGNFFNKTPIDLLLVLSYLGQDGEAQIDYSRYSFIYEKHILEKLNAIGEKTTKTIEMYKTLLQNIAYKMFKDKIYGYVQDSYIYSIILEYKEKHSGMRIDISKLIERMVRFGFLENKGDTYRFKYSYMYFYFAGSYIAKKMNPEKELKL
;
A
#
# COMPACT_ATOMS: atom_id res chain seq x y z
N MET A 1 27.11 14.15 2.15
CA MET A 1 27.66 13.03 1.39
C MET A 1 28.35 11.98 2.26
N GLU A 2 28.77 12.31 3.47
CA GLU A 2 29.55 11.45 4.39
C GLU A 2 28.77 10.39 5.17
N THR A 3 27.44 10.52 5.30
CA THR A 3 26.63 9.56 6.09
C THR A 3 26.31 8.26 5.36
N ASN A 4 26.40 8.22 4.04
CA ASN A 4 26.09 7.03 3.26
C ASN A 4 27.26 6.03 3.27
N ASP A 5 28.48 6.53 3.20
CA ASP A 5 29.70 5.70 3.19
C ASP A 5 29.89 4.95 4.52
N PHE A 6 29.57 5.58 5.65
CA PHE A 6 29.65 4.95 6.97
C PHE A 6 28.65 3.81 7.17
N ILE A 7 27.46 3.93 6.55
CA ILE A 7 26.45 2.85 6.59
C ILE A 7 26.85 1.69 5.71
N GLU A 8 27.43 1.95 4.54
CA GLU A 8 27.89 0.91 3.62
C GLU A 8 29.08 0.13 4.15
N GLU A 9 29.97 0.75 4.94
CA GLU A 9 31.11 0.06 5.57
C GLU A 9 30.72 -0.86 6.74
N LYS A 10 29.63 -0.55 7.47
CA LYS A 10 29.22 -1.31 8.67
C LYS A 10 28.01 -2.22 8.49
N PHE A 11 27.22 -2.04 7.45
CA PHE A 11 25.99 -2.78 7.22
C PHE A 11 25.91 -3.28 5.80
N HIS A 12 25.57 -4.55 5.64
CA HIS A 12 25.24 -5.09 4.32
C HIS A 12 23.86 -4.58 3.90
N ILE A 13 23.81 -3.79 2.83
CA ILE A 13 22.56 -3.34 2.23
C ILE A 13 21.95 -4.51 1.45
N LEU A 14 20.83 -5.03 1.93
CA LEU A 14 20.10 -6.09 1.24
C LEU A 14 18.95 -5.47 0.43
N PHE A 15 18.93 -5.79 -0.86
CA PHE A 15 17.81 -5.42 -1.73
C PHE A 15 16.80 -6.56 -1.80
N ILE A 16 15.51 -6.23 -1.59
CA ILE A 16 14.43 -7.19 -1.79
C ILE A 16 14.17 -7.30 -3.29
N HIS A 17 14.56 -8.43 -3.86
CA HIS A 17 14.31 -8.72 -5.26
C HIS A 17 12.86 -9.15 -5.50
N PRO A 18 12.33 -8.95 -6.74
CA PRO A 18 11.03 -9.48 -7.11
C PRO A 18 10.94 -10.99 -6.86
N ALA A 19 9.81 -11.44 -6.33
CA ALA A 19 9.54 -12.87 -6.12
C ALA A 19 9.33 -13.55 -7.48
N ARG A 20 10.37 -14.20 -8.01
CA ARG A 20 10.38 -14.87 -9.32
C ARG A 20 10.61 -16.36 -9.16
N GLY A 21 10.14 -17.15 -10.14
CA GLY A 21 10.42 -18.58 -10.28
C GLY A 21 10.17 -19.36 -8.97
N SER A 22 11.13 -20.18 -8.57
CA SER A 22 11.07 -21.06 -7.40
C SER A 22 10.78 -20.34 -6.08
N TYR A 23 11.23 -19.08 -5.94
CA TYR A 23 10.95 -18.32 -4.73
C TYR A 23 9.47 -17.97 -4.59
N ARG A 24 8.79 -17.64 -5.71
CA ARG A 24 7.34 -17.42 -5.74
C ARG A 24 6.60 -18.70 -5.40
N GLU A 25 6.99 -19.83 -5.99
CA GLU A 25 6.40 -21.14 -5.70
C GLU A 25 6.51 -21.49 -4.22
N ARG A 26 7.67 -21.28 -3.61
CA ARG A 26 7.87 -21.54 -2.17
C ARG A 26 6.95 -20.69 -1.29
N ILE A 27 6.70 -19.43 -1.64
CA ILE A 27 5.75 -18.59 -0.89
C ILE A 27 4.33 -19.12 -1.05
N ILE A 28 3.92 -19.47 -2.28
CA ILE A 28 2.58 -20.03 -2.55
C ILE A 28 2.39 -21.34 -1.82
N ASN A 29 3.36 -22.24 -1.84
CA ASN A 29 3.29 -23.51 -1.13
C ASN A 29 3.07 -23.32 0.38
N LYS A 30 3.91 -22.48 1.00
CA LYS A 30 3.76 -22.16 2.42
C LYS A 30 2.42 -21.51 2.74
N TRP A 31 1.93 -20.66 1.86
CA TRP A 31 0.62 -20.03 2.04
C TRP A 31 -0.50 -21.06 1.99
N LEU A 32 -0.47 -21.99 1.05
CA LEU A 32 -1.46 -23.06 0.94
C LEU A 32 -1.54 -23.94 2.18
N LEU A 33 -0.38 -24.28 2.77
CA LEU A 33 -0.31 -25.04 4.03
C LEU A 33 -0.87 -24.25 5.21
N LEU A 34 -0.69 -22.93 5.23
CA LEU A 34 -1.28 -22.08 6.27
C LEU A 34 -2.79 -21.89 6.14
N GLU A 35 -3.32 -21.93 4.89
CA GLU A 35 -4.75 -21.83 4.65
C GLU A 35 -5.50 -23.16 4.85
N ASN A 36 -4.80 -24.30 4.79
CA ASN A 36 -5.41 -25.63 4.81
C ASN A 36 -4.60 -26.55 5.72
N GLU A 37 -5.01 -26.65 6.98
CA GLU A 37 -4.31 -27.45 8.01
C GLU A 37 -4.24 -28.95 7.66
N ASP A 38 -5.22 -29.46 6.93
CA ASP A 38 -5.30 -30.88 6.53
C ASP A 38 -4.55 -31.18 5.22
N LEU A 39 -3.87 -30.18 4.62
CA LEU A 39 -3.21 -30.35 3.33
C LEU A 39 -1.74 -30.73 3.54
N GLU A 40 -1.35 -31.92 3.06
CA GLU A 40 0.03 -32.39 3.15
C GLU A 40 0.78 -32.12 1.84
N GLU A 41 2.05 -31.67 1.93
CA GLU A 41 2.96 -31.54 0.78
C GLU A 41 3.11 -32.90 0.07
N ASP A 42 3.44 -32.85 -1.22
CA ASP A 42 3.69 -34.02 -2.09
C ASP A 42 2.46 -34.95 -2.30
N THR A 43 1.25 -34.48 -2.02
CA THR A 43 0.02 -35.17 -2.35
C THR A 43 -0.59 -34.68 -3.68
N PRO A 44 -1.34 -35.52 -4.41
CA PRO A 44 -2.06 -35.07 -5.61
C PRO A 44 -3.03 -33.92 -5.36
N ALA A 45 -3.64 -33.86 -4.16
CA ALA A 45 -4.52 -32.79 -3.72
C ALA A 45 -3.75 -31.47 -3.57
N PHE A 46 -2.57 -31.51 -2.93
CA PHE A 46 -1.67 -30.35 -2.82
C PHE A 46 -1.26 -29.84 -4.20
N ASP A 47 -0.82 -30.72 -5.09
CA ASP A 47 -0.41 -30.36 -6.43
C ASP A 47 -1.52 -29.72 -7.28
N ALA A 48 -2.76 -30.19 -7.11
CA ALA A 48 -3.91 -29.58 -7.78
C ALA A 48 -4.17 -28.17 -7.28
N LYS A 49 -4.26 -27.97 -5.95
CA LYS A 49 -4.46 -26.64 -5.33
C LYS A 49 -3.29 -25.69 -5.64
N ARG A 50 -2.06 -26.18 -5.64
CA ARG A 50 -0.87 -25.42 -5.98
C ARG A 50 -0.93 -24.87 -7.41
N ARG A 51 -1.28 -25.73 -8.39
CA ARG A 51 -1.42 -25.33 -9.80
C ARG A 51 -2.52 -24.29 -9.98
N GLU A 52 -3.65 -24.48 -9.34
CA GLU A 52 -4.76 -23.52 -9.37
C GLU A 52 -4.36 -22.17 -8.78
N LYS A 53 -3.85 -22.15 -7.54
CA LYS A 53 -3.42 -20.92 -6.85
C LYS A 53 -2.31 -20.21 -7.63
N TYR A 54 -1.37 -20.97 -8.21
CA TYR A 54 -0.31 -20.39 -9.04
C TYR A 54 -0.86 -19.72 -10.30
N ALA A 55 -1.82 -20.34 -10.97
CA ALA A 55 -2.48 -19.77 -12.15
C ALA A 55 -3.26 -18.49 -11.78
N GLN A 56 -3.98 -18.48 -10.66
CA GLN A 56 -4.68 -17.30 -10.16
C GLN A 56 -3.70 -16.16 -9.88
N VAL A 57 -2.64 -16.44 -9.13
CA VAL A 57 -1.57 -15.45 -8.83
C VAL A 57 -0.92 -14.93 -10.09
N GLN A 58 -0.60 -15.80 -11.06
CA GLN A 58 0.00 -15.40 -12.34
C GLN A 58 -0.93 -14.45 -13.10
N THR A 59 -2.21 -14.75 -13.14
CA THR A 59 -3.22 -13.93 -13.83
C THR A 59 -3.29 -12.54 -13.19
N VAL A 60 -3.36 -12.47 -11.86
CA VAL A 60 -3.41 -11.21 -11.12
C VAL A 60 -2.12 -10.41 -11.28
N MET A 61 -0.95 -11.06 -11.20
CA MET A 61 0.36 -10.38 -11.26
C MET A 61 0.89 -10.15 -12.69
N LYS A 62 0.17 -10.53 -13.74
CA LYS A 62 0.59 -10.36 -15.12
C LYS A 62 0.59 -8.89 -15.56
N GLY A 63 -0.22 -8.04 -14.93
CA GLY A 63 -0.24 -6.60 -15.17
C GLY A 63 1.05 -5.91 -14.66
N ASN A 64 1.42 -4.80 -15.32
CA ASN A 64 2.64 -4.04 -15.00
C ASN A 64 2.55 -3.23 -13.69
N PHE A 65 1.42 -3.27 -12.99
CA PHE A 65 1.18 -2.49 -11.78
C PHE A 65 1.84 -3.06 -10.51
N PHE A 66 2.22 -4.35 -10.53
CA PHE A 66 2.89 -5.01 -9.41
C PHE A 66 4.40 -4.97 -9.59
N ASN A 67 5.14 -4.51 -8.58
CA ASN A 67 6.60 -4.62 -8.53
C ASN A 67 7.06 -6.07 -8.36
N LYS A 68 6.10 -7.02 -8.22
CA LYS A 68 6.34 -8.46 -8.03
C LYS A 68 7.21 -8.76 -6.81
N THR A 69 7.17 -7.87 -5.81
CA THR A 69 7.85 -8.08 -4.53
C THR A 69 7.13 -9.16 -3.70
N PRO A 70 7.80 -9.73 -2.67
CA PRO A 70 7.13 -10.66 -1.76
C PRO A 70 5.88 -10.10 -1.10
N ILE A 71 5.85 -8.80 -0.78
CA ILE A 71 4.68 -8.16 -0.18
C ILE A 71 3.50 -8.07 -1.17
N ASP A 72 3.77 -7.76 -2.44
CA ASP A 72 2.73 -7.76 -3.47
C ASP A 72 2.12 -9.15 -3.62
N LEU A 73 2.96 -10.20 -3.60
CA LEU A 73 2.52 -11.58 -3.66
C LEU A 73 1.66 -11.96 -2.45
N LEU A 74 2.06 -11.58 -1.24
CA LEU A 74 1.29 -11.85 -0.03
C LEU A 74 -0.06 -11.11 -0.03
N LEU A 75 -0.11 -9.88 -0.54
CA LEU A 75 -1.36 -9.15 -0.72
C LEU A 75 -2.32 -9.86 -1.68
N VAL A 76 -1.80 -10.34 -2.81
CA VAL A 76 -2.59 -11.11 -3.78
C VAL A 76 -3.10 -12.41 -3.15
N LEU A 77 -2.25 -13.15 -2.45
CA LEU A 77 -2.62 -14.40 -1.79
C LEU A 77 -3.68 -14.19 -0.70
N SER A 78 -3.52 -13.15 0.14
CA SER A 78 -4.50 -12.84 1.19
C SER A 78 -5.87 -12.48 0.63
N TYR A 79 -5.90 -11.84 -0.54
CA TYR A 79 -7.14 -11.55 -1.24
C TYR A 79 -7.80 -12.81 -1.81
N LEU A 80 -6.99 -13.65 -2.48
CA LEU A 80 -7.46 -14.90 -3.08
C LEU A 80 -7.95 -15.94 -2.05
N GLY A 81 -7.53 -15.81 -0.78
CA GLY A 81 -7.97 -16.69 0.31
C GLY A 81 -9.29 -16.29 0.96
N GLN A 82 -9.72 -15.02 0.83
CA GLN A 82 -10.93 -14.50 1.50
C GLN A 82 -12.22 -14.66 0.70
N ASP A 83 -12.13 -14.62 -0.63
CA ASP A 83 -13.29 -14.74 -1.51
C ASP A 83 -13.31 -16.16 -2.08
N GLY A 84 -13.97 -17.10 -1.38
CA GLY A 84 -14.23 -18.43 -1.92
C GLY A 84 -14.89 -18.33 -3.30
N GLU A 85 -14.35 -19.03 -4.31
CA GLU A 85 -14.86 -19.30 -5.67
C GLU A 85 -15.60 -18.18 -6.44
N ALA A 86 -15.75 -16.97 -5.88
CA ALA A 86 -16.33 -15.87 -6.63
C ALA A 86 -15.43 -15.59 -7.83
N GLN A 87 -15.99 -15.61 -9.03
CA GLN A 87 -15.32 -15.23 -10.27
C GLN A 87 -14.68 -13.87 -10.07
N ILE A 88 -13.36 -13.88 -9.81
CA ILE A 88 -12.60 -12.66 -9.64
C ILE A 88 -12.59 -11.97 -10.99
N ASP A 89 -13.27 -10.83 -11.07
CA ASP A 89 -13.12 -9.94 -12.22
C ASP A 89 -11.69 -9.39 -12.20
N TYR A 90 -10.81 -10.12 -12.85
CA TYR A 90 -9.39 -9.82 -12.95
C TYR A 90 -9.08 -8.47 -13.62
N SER A 91 -10.10 -7.78 -14.14
CA SER A 91 -9.97 -6.43 -14.68
C SER A 91 -9.78 -5.36 -13.58
N ARG A 92 -10.02 -5.70 -12.31
CA ARG A 92 -10.01 -4.77 -11.19
C ARG A 92 -8.83 -4.97 -10.23
N TYR A 93 -7.61 -5.03 -10.75
CA TYR A 93 -6.39 -5.08 -9.90
C TYR A 93 -6.31 -3.92 -8.89
N SER A 94 -6.93 -2.79 -9.18
CA SER A 94 -7.05 -1.65 -8.27
C SER A 94 -7.74 -2.03 -6.95
N PHE A 95 -8.65 -3.01 -6.97
CA PHE A 95 -9.42 -3.42 -5.80
C PHE A 95 -8.56 -4.02 -4.67
N ILE A 96 -7.52 -4.80 -5.01
CA ILE A 96 -6.60 -5.37 -4.00
C ILE A 96 -5.87 -4.26 -3.24
N TYR A 97 -5.36 -3.27 -3.98
CA TYR A 97 -4.70 -2.13 -3.37
C TYR A 97 -5.67 -1.25 -2.59
N GLU A 98 -6.86 -1.03 -3.14
CA GLU A 98 -7.90 -0.27 -2.47
C GLU A 98 -8.31 -0.90 -1.15
N LYS A 99 -8.58 -2.21 -1.13
CA LYS A 99 -8.89 -2.96 0.10
C LYS A 99 -7.78 -2.81 1.15
N HIS A 100 -6.52 -3.01 0.77
CA HIS A 100 -5.40 -2.83 1.69
C HIS A 100 -5.28 -1.39 2.21
N ILE A 101 -5.51 -0.39 1.36
CA ILE A 101 -5.52 1.01 1.76
C ILE A 101 -6.68 1.29 2.74
N LEU A 102 -7.88 0.78 2.47
CA LEU A 102 -9.05 0.93 3.33
C LEU A 102 -8.85 0.27 4.70
N GLU A 103 -8.28 -0.93 4.75
CA GLU A 103 -7.93 -1.59 6.02
C GLU A 103 -6.98 -0.75 6.85
N LYS A 104 -5.94 -0.17 6.23
CA LYS A 104 -5.00 0.74 6.91
C LYS A 104 -5.67 2.05 7.34
N LEU A 105 -6.55 2.62 6.52
CA LEU A 105 -7.32 3.82 6.87
C LEU A 105 -8.25 3.56 8.05
N ASN A 106 -8.92 2.42 8.08
CA ASN A 106 -9.74 2.01 9.21
C ASN A 106 -8.92 1.84 10.50
N ALA A 107 -7.71 1.27 10.39
CA ALA A 107 -6.82 1.10 11.53
C ALA A 107 -6.30 2.43 12.06
N ILE A 108 -5.82 3.33 11.19
CA ILE A 108 -5.29 4.65 11.60
C ILE A 108 -6.42 5.56 12.12
N GLY A 109 -7.61 5.47 11.56
CA GLY A 109 -8.78 6.26 11.92
C GLY A 109 -9.52 5.76 13.17
N GLU A 110 -9.03 4.65 13.80
CA GLU A 110 -9.68 4.03 14.98
C GLU A 110 -11.17 3.71 14.73
N LYS A 111 -11.48 3.36 13.48
CA LYS A 111 -12.84 3.07 12.98
C LYS A 111 -13.82 4.25 13.05
N THR A 112 -13.33 5.46 13.29
CA THR A 112 -14.16 6.67 13.30
C THR A 112 -14.18 7.31 11.92
N THR A 113 -15.34 7.38 11.27
CA THR A 113 -15.50 7.90 9.90
C THR A 113 -14.83 9.26 9.70
N LYS A 114 -15.06 10.20 10.63
CA LYS A 114 -14.46 11.55 10.58
C LYS A 114 -12.93 11.51 10.55
N THR A 115 -12.32 10.66 11.36
CA THR A 115 -10.87 10.53 11.44
C THR A 115 -10.32 9.84 10.19
N ILE A 116 -11.02 8.82 9.67
CA ILE A 116 -10.67 8.12 8.43
C ILE A 116 -10.65 9.11 7.25
N GLU A 117 -11.71 9.91 7.08
CA GLU A 117 -11.82 10.90 6.02
C GLU A 117 -10.76 12.00 6.14
N MET A 118 -10.41 12.42 7.35
CA MET A 118 -9.32 13.36 7.59
C MET A 118 -7.98 12.79 7.07
N TYR A 119 -7.60 11.57 7.47
CA TYR A 119 -6.36 10.94 7.01
C TYR A 119 -6.36 10.71 5.50
N LYS A 120 -7.48 10.24 4.95
CA LYS A 120 -7.65 10.06 3.51
C LYS A 120 -7.42 11.37 2.76
N THR A 121 -8.05 12.46 3.21
CA THR A 121 -7.90 13.78 2.59
C THR A 121 -6.48 14.31 2.71
N LEU A 122 -5.82 14.15 3.85
CA LEU A 122 -4.42 14.55 4.03
C LEU A 122 -3.49 13.77 3.10
N LEU A 123 -3.63 12.45 3.03
CA LEU A 123 -2.83 11.61 2.13
C LEU A 123 -3.06 11.96 0.66
N GLN A 124 -4.31 12.27 0.26
CA GLN A 124 -4.66 12.76 -1.07
C GLN A 124 -3.96 14.09 -1.37
N ASN A 125 -3.98 15.06 -0.43
CA ASN A 125 -3.32 16.35 -0.61
C ASN A 125 -1.80 16.20 -0.75
N ILE A 126 -1.18 15.38 0.11
CA ILE A 126 0.27 15.10 0.06
C ILE A 126 0.63 14.47 -1.29
N ALA A 127 -0.07 13.40 -1.69
CA ALA A 127 0.20 12.70 -2.94
C ALA A 127 0.02 13.60 -4.17
N TYR A 128 -1.07 14.38 -4.21
CA TYR A 128 -1.33 15.29 -5.31
C TYR A 128 -0.30 16.42 -5.42
N LYS A 129 0.11 17.00 -4.29
CA LYS A 129 1.13 18.04 -4.27
C LYS A 129 2.47 17.51 -4.79
N MET A 130 2.90 16.33 -4.30
CA MET A 130 4.09 15.66 -4.80
C MET A 130 3.97 15.35 -6.30
N PHE A 131 2.80 14.88 -6.77
CA PHE A 131 2.55 14.61 -8.18
C PHE A 131 2.66 15.86 -9.06
N LYS A 132 2.05 16.96 -8.61
CA LYS A 132 2.12 18.26 -9.29
C LYS A 132 3.56 18.78 -9.39
N ASP A 133 4.33 18.61 -8.33
CA ASP A 133 5.72 19.04 -8.24
C ASP A 133 6.70 18.00 -8.86
N LYS A 134 6.16 16.91 -9.45
CA LYS A 134 6.91 15.81 -10.11
C LYS A 134 7.90 15.10 -9.18
N ILE A 135 7.55 14.98 -7.90
CA ILE A 135 8.36 14.33 -6.89
C ILE A 135 7.85 12.89 -6.67
N TYR A 136 8.68 11.90 -6.97
CA TYR A 136 8.35 10.48 -6.84
C TYR A 136 9.15 9.77 -5.71
N GLY A 137 9.95 10.51 -4.98
CA GLY A 137 10.85 10.02 -3.94
C GLY A 137 10.64 10.69 -2.59
N TYR A 138 11.73 10.87 -1.87
CA TYR A 138 11.71 11.52 -0.58
C TYR A 138 11.55 13.03 -0.68
N VAL A 139 10.78 13.60 0.25
CA VAL A 139 10.61 15.04 0.47
C VAL A 139 11.05 15.38 1.89
N GLN A 140 11.46 16.61 2.11
CA GLN A 140 11.80 17.13 3.43
C GLN A 140 10.57 17.18 4.35
N ASP A 141 10.77 17.04 5.65
CA ASP A 141 9.73 17.16 6.68
C ASP A 141 8.90 18.44 6.50
N SER A 142 9.57 19.57 6.28
CA SER A 142 8.94 20.87 6.06
C SER A 142 7.93 20.87 4.89
N TYR A 143 8.16 20.04 3.87
CA TYR A 143 7.26 19.91 2.73
C TYR A 143 5.91 19.27 3.15
N ILE A 144 5.96 18.16 3.87
CA ILE A 144 4.74 17.51 4.38
C ILE A 144 4.06 18.38 5.43
N TYR A 145 4.84 18.96 6.32
CA TYR A 145 4.35 19.85 7.35
C TYR A 145 3.55 21.02 6.77
N SER A 146 4.07 21.68 5.71
CA SER A 146 3.40 22.80 5.05
C SER A 146 2.03 22.42 4.47
N ILE A 147 1.90 21.21 3.90
CA ILE A 147 0.64 20.71 3.33
C ILE A 147 -0.40 20.46 4.43
N ILE A 148 0.03 19.86 5.55
CA ILE A 148 -0.87 19.59 6.68
C ILE A 148 -1.26 20.91 7.38
N LEU A 149 -0.35 21.86 7.46
CA LEU A 149 -0.63 23.20 8.01
C LEU A 149 -1.69 23.92 7.16
N GLU A 150 -1.56 23.93 5.85
CA GLU A 150 -2.56 24.50 4.93
C GLU A 150 -3.95 23.84 5.13
N TYR A 151 -3.97 22.52 5.31
CA TYR A 151 -5.21 21.82 5.64
C TYR A 151 -5.81 22.24 6.97
N LYS A 152 -4.99 22.40 8.02
CA LYS A 152 -5.38 22.85 9.35
C LYS A 152 -5.98 24.26 9.32
N GLU A 153 -5.37 25.16 8.56
CA GLU A 153 -5.86 26.55 8.41
C GLU A 153 -7.25 26.61 7.76
N LYS A 154 -7.50 25.73 6.76
CA LYS A 154 -8.81 25.60 6.11
C LYS A 154 -9.89 24.97 7.03
N HIS A 155 -9.47 24.30 8.10
CA HIS A 155 -10.32 23.61 9.04
C HIS A 155 -10.07 24.09 10.49
N SER A 156 -10.19 25.39 10.71
CA SER A 156 -9.77 26.12 11.91
C SER A 156 -10.39 25.64 13.25
N GLY A 157 -11.46 24.83 13.21
CA GLY A 157 -12.06 24.22 14.40
C GLY A 157 -11.39 22.93 14.90
N MET A 158 -10.37 22.41 14.19
CA MET A 158 -9.71 21.14 14.55
C MET A 158 -8.41 21.40 15.31
N ARG A 159 -8.31 20.85 16.54
CA ARG A 159 -7.03 20.79 17.26
C ARG A 159 -6.16 19.69 16.64
N ILE A 160 -5.34 20.06 15.67
CA ILE A 160 -4.45 19.15 14.95
C ILE A 160 -3.02 19.34 15.46
N ASP A 161 -2.44 18.25 15.96
CA ASP A 161 -1.00 18.11 16.22
C ASP A 161 -0.37 17.47 14.98
N ILE A 162 0.34 18.28 14.19
CA ILE A 162 0.89 17.88 12.90
C ILE A 162 1.92 16.76 13.04
N SER A 163 2.80 16.87 14.04
CA SER A 163 3.87 15.89 14.28
C SER A 163 3.27 14.51 14.61
N LYS A 164 2.24 14.46 15.45
CA LYS A 164 1.53 13.20 15.76
C LYS A 164 0.80 12.64 14.54
N LEU A 165 0.26 13.47 13.66
CA LEU A 165 -0.36 12.98 12.42
C LEU A 165 0.67 12.31 11.51
N ILE A 166 1.84 12.93 11.30
CA ILE A 166 2.91 12.39 10.49
C ILE A 166 3.42 11.07 11.11
N GLU A 167 3.70 11.06 12.41
CA GLU A 167 4.11 9.85 13.14
C GLU A 167 3.11 8.70 12.95
N ARG A 168 1.81 8.97 13.05
CA ARG A 168 0.79 7.96 12.82
C ARG A 168 0.77 7.48 11.36
N MET A 169 0.92 8.36 10.37
CA MET A 169 1.01 7.95 8.96
C MET A 169 2.22 7.03 8.72
N VAL A 170 3.35 7.27 9.39
CA VAL A 170 4.52 6.39 9.34
C VAL A 170 4.24 5.07 10.06
N ARG A 171 3.74 5.11 11.29
CA ARG A 171 3.44 3.92 12.10
C ARG A 171 2.48 2.96 11.41
N PHE A 172 1.45 3.47 10.74
CA PHE A 172 0.49 2.67 9.99
C PHE A 172 0.93 2.35 8.55
N GLY A 173 2.16 2.77 8.18
CA GLY A 173 2.81 2.38 6.93
C GLY A 173 2.21 3.00 5.68
N PHE A 174 1.68 4.22 5.77
CA PHE A 174 1.39 5.05 4.61
C PHE A 174 2.63 5.77 4.12
N LEU A 175 3.37 6.34 5.07
CA LEU A 175 4.64 6.98 4.82
C LEU A 175 5.77 6.13 5.41
N GLU A 176 6.96 6.31 4.91
CA GLU A 176 8.20 5.90 5.56
C GLU A 176 9.12 7.11 5.69
N ASN A 177 9.93 7.12 6.74
CA ASN A 177 10.90 8.18 6.96
C ASN A 177 12.33 7.65 6.86
N LYS A 178 13.21 8.53 6.41
CA LYS A 178 14.66 8.33 6.45
C LYS A 178 15.31 9.64 6.89
N GLY A 179 15.73 9.70 8.15
CA GLY A 179 16.14 10.96 8.77
C GLY A 179 14.99 11.98 8.77
N ASP A 180 15.22 13.16 8.24
CA ASP A 180 14.23 14.25 8.16
C ASP A 180 13.44 14.25 6.84
N THR A 181 13.42 13.10 6.14
CA THR A 181 12.75 13.00 4.86
C THR A 181 11.68 11.90 4.87
N TYR A 182 10.63 12.10 4.08
CA TYR A 182 9.48 11.20 3.99
C TYR A 182 9.13 10.88 2.54
N ARG A 183 8.60 9.67 2.32
CA ARG A 183 7.95 9.28 1.07
C ARG A 183 6.77 8.36 1.34
N PHE A 184 5.93 8.13 0.36
CA PHE A 184 4.98 7.03 0.45
C PHE A 184 5.71 5.69 0.52
N LYS A 185 5.32 4.86 1.49
CA LYS A 185 5.97 3.56 1.72
C LYS A 185 5.89 2.65 0.50
N TYR A 186 4.78 2.70 -0.22
CA TYR A 186 4.56 1.95 -1.44
C TYR A 186 4.11 2.87 -2.57
N SER A 187 4.65 2.67 -3.77
CA SER A 187 4.33 3.48 -4.95
C SER A 187 2.84 3.44 -5.32
N TYR A 188 2.17 2.28 -5.14
CA TYR A 188 0.74 2.17 -5.42
C TYR A 188 -0.11 3.07 -4.51
N MET A 189 0.27 3.28 -3.24
CA MET A 189 -0.42 4.21 -2.35
C MET A 189 -0.32 5.65 -2.86
N TYR A 190 0.87 6.04 -3.29
CA TYR A 190 1.09 7.36 -3.88
C TYR A 190 0.18 7.60 -5.09
N PHE A 191 0.18 6.67 -6.05
CA PHE A 191 -0.66 6.79 -7.24
C PHE A 191 -2.16 6.71 -6.94
N TYR A 192 -2.56 5.86 -6.00
CA TYR A 192 -3.95 5.76 -5.55
C TYR A 192 -4.47 7.09 -4.99
N PHE A 193 -3.73 7.68 -4.06
CA PHE A 193 -4.15 8.93 -3.43
C PHE A 193 -4.08 10.12 -4.40
N ALA A 194 -3.07 10.21 -5.25
CA ALA A 194 -2.99 11.25 -6.28
C ALA A 194 -4.14 11.13 -7.29
N GLY A 195 -4.39 9.91 -7.80
CA GLY A 195 -5.49 9.63 -8.72
C GLY A 195 -6.87 9.91 -8.11
N SER A 196 -7.07 9.50 -6.83
CA SER A 196 -8.31 9.76 -6.10
C SER A 196 -8.57 11.26 -5.92
N TYR A 197 -7.52 12.05 -5.63
CA TYR A 197 -7.64 13.51 -5.56
C TYR A 197 -8.05 14.13 -6.90
N ILE A 198 -7.40 13.71 -7.98
CA ILE A 198 -7.70 14.21 -9.35
C ILE A 198 -9.12 13.85 -9.74
N ALA A 199 -9.54 12.60 -9.54
CA ALA A 199 -10.90 12.13 -9.84
C ALA A 199 -11.97 12.93 -9.09
N LYS A 200 -11.74 13.24 -7.81
CA LYS A 200 -12.62 14.08 -6.99
C LYS A 200 -12.75 15.50 -7.57
N LYS A 201 -11.65 16.08 -8.05
CA LYS A 201 -11.65 17.41 -8.65
C LYS A 201 -12.32 17.46 -10.02
N MET A 202 -12.24 16.37 -10.80
CA MET A 202 -12.85 16.28 -12.14
C MET A 202 -14.35 15.97 -12.10
N ASN A 203 -14.84 15.29 -11.06
CA ASN A 203 -16.25 14.90 -10.92
C ASN A 203 -16.80 15.24 -9.51
N PRO A 204 -17.01 16.53 -9.20
CA PRO A 204 -17.47 16.92 -7.86
C PRO A 204 -18.88 16.43 -7.51
N GLU A 205 -19.72 16.08 -8.50
CA GLU A 205 -21.12 15.66 -8.27
C GLU A 205 -21.29 14.19 -7.83
N LYS A 206 -20.28 13.34 -8.00
CA LYS A 206 -20.36 11.92 -7.60
C LYS A 206 -20.23 11.67 -6.11
N GLU A 207 -19.78 12.63 -5.32
CA GLU A 207 -19.60 12.49 -3.86
C GLU A 207 -20.90 12.65 -3.07
N LEU A 208 -21.97 13.16 -3.67
CA LEU A 208 -23.26 13.36 -2.99
C LEU A 208 -24.15 12.11 -2.94
N LYS A 209 -23.68 10.96 -3.41
CA LYS A 209 -24.47 9.72 -3.55
C LYS A 209 -23.84 8.47 -2.87
N LEU A 210 -22.93 8.66 -1.94
CA LEU A 210 -22.40 7.64 -1.06
C LEU A 210 -22.60 8.09 0.40
#